data_209dc491aef69c20e2fcc127da8c2cbc
#
_entry.id   209dc491aef69c20e2fcc127da8c2cbc
#
_cell.length_a   1.000
_cell.length_b   1.000
_cell.length_c   1.000
_cell.angle_alpha   90.00
_cell.angle_beta   90.00
_cell.angle_gamma   90.00
#
_symmetry.space_group_name_H-M   'P 1'
#
loop_
_entity.id
_entity.type
_entity.pdbx_description
1 polymer ?
#
loop_
_entity_poly.entity_id
_entity_poly.type
_entity_poly.pdbx_seq_one_letter_code
_entity_poly.pdbx_strand_id
1 'polypeptide(L)'
;MLNRIFLSADIEGTCGIAHWDETELGKPDYEPFRRQMTREVAAACEGAFAAGCEDLLIKDAHDSARNLIPAELPERVSIFRGWGSDIHSMMSGIDASFAGPIFTGYHSSSNTDASPLCHTMDLGN
;
A
#
# COMPACT_ATOMS: atom_id res chain seq x y z
N MET A 1 18.12 -11.75 9.90
CA MET A 1 18.34 -10.28 9.89
C MET A 1 17.28 -9.62 9.00
N LEU A 2 16.74 -8.50 9.45
CA LEU A 2 15.70 -7.73 8.71
C LEU A 2 16.34 -6.79 7.68
N ASN A 3 17.14 -7.31 6.74
CA ASN A 3 17.90 -6.45 5.84
C ASN A 3 17.01 -5.79 4.78
N ARG A 4 16.07 -6.54 4.19
CA ARG A 4 15.16 -6.05 3.18
C ARG A 4 13.72 -6.34 3.54
N ILE A 5 12.88 -5.33 3.45
CA ILE A 5 11.43 -5.45 3.69
C ILE A 5 10.68 -5.00 2.44
N PHE A 6 9.65 -5.75 2.08
CA PHE A 6 8.69 -5.37 1.05
C PHE A 6 7.43 -4.81 1.73
N LEU A 7 6.92 -3.68 1.23
CA LEU A 7 5.68 -3.11 1.74
C LEU A 7 4.68 -2.96 0.60
N SER A 8 3.52 -3.59 0.73
CA SER A 8 2.40 -3.40 -0.21
C SER A 8 1.37 -2.48 0.42
N ALA A 9 1.06 -1.38 -0.26
CA ALA A 9 0.18 -0.33 0.24
C ALA A 9 -1.09 -0.24 -0.58
N ASP A 10 -2.23 -0.40 0.08
CA ASP A 10 -3.57 -0.17 -0.45
C ASP A 10 -4.20 1.05 0.25
N ILE A 11 -5.41 1.45 -0.13
CA ILE A 11 -6.01 2.67 0.40
C ILE A 11 -7.29 2.44 1.21
N GLU A 12 -8.13 1.47 0.84
CA GLU A 12 -9.47 1.34 1.44
C GLU A 12 -9.45 1.03 2.93
N GLY A 13 -8.37 0.42 3.43
CA GLY A 13 -8.15 0.17 4.86
C GLY A 13 -7.43 1.30 5.59
N THR A 14 -7.17 2.42 4.94
CA THR A 14 -6.57 3.60 5.56
C THR A 14 -7.50 4.19 6.61
N CYS A 15 -6.94 4.69 7.71
CA CYS A 15 -7.68 5.23 8.83
C CYS A 15 -8.64 6.34 8.38
N GLY A 16 -9.91 6.18 8.74
CA GLY A 16 -10.98 7.15 8.51
C GLY A 16 -11.75 6.96 7.21
N ILE A 17 -11.31 6.12 6.29
CA ILE A 17 -12.04 5.89 5.04
C ILE A 17 -13.38 5.21 5.30
N ALA A 18 -14.43 5.75 4.66
CA ALA A 18 -15.81 5.26 4.78
C ALA A 18 -16.58 5.25 3.44
N HIS A 19 -16.01 5.81 2.36
CA HIS A 19 -16.70 5.94 1.08
C HIS A 19 -15.74 5.77 -0.10
N TRP A 20 -16.24 5.20 -1.21
CA TRP A 20 -15.45 4.96 -2.42
C TRP A 20 -14.84 6.24 -3.02
N ASP A 21 -15.53 7.37 -2.96
CA ASP A 21 -15.02 8.64 -3.48
C ASP A 21 -13.74 9.11 -2.77
N GLU A 22 -13.46 8.59 -1.58
CA GLU A 22 -12.25 8.86 -0.82
C GLU A 22 -11.05 8.04 -1.31
N THR A 23 -11.28 7.08 -2.20
CA THR A 23 -10.27 6.15 -2.70
C THR A 23 -9.94 6.33 -4.18
N GLU A 24 -10.67 7.15 -4.90
CA GLU A 24 -10.57 7.27 -6.36
C GLU A 24 -9.88 8.56 -6.80
N LEU A 25 -8.80 8.42 -7.56
CA LEU A 25 -8.10 9.56 -8.19
C LEU A 25 -9.09 10.38 -9.03
N GLY A 26 -9.10 11.69 -8.81
CA GLY A 26 -9.97 12.63 -9.51
C GLY A 26 -11.26 12.98 -8.77
N LYS A 27 -11.57 12.27 -7.68
CA LYS A 27 -12.69 12.62 -6.82
C LYS A 27 -12.30 13.71 -5.81
N PRO A 28 -13.21 14.63 -5.44
CA PRO A 28 -12.89 15.74 -4.53
C PRO A 28 -12.40 15.27 -3.16
N ASP A 29 -12.91 14.14 -2.67
CA ASP A 29 -12.62 13.64 -1.32
C ASP A 29 -11.34 12.79 -1.25
N TYR A 30 -10.69 12.52 -2.39
CA TYR A 30 -9.53 11.64 -2.47
C TYR A 30 -8.26 12.22 -1.84
N GLU A 31 -7.95 13.48 -2.06
CA GLU A 31 -6.67 14.07 -1.65
C GLU A 31 -6.36 13.94 -0.15
N PRO A 32 -7.28 14.19 0.80
CA PRO A 32 -6.99 13.99 2.21
C PRO A 32 -6.59 12.54 2.56
N PHE A 33 -7.22 11.57 1.89
CA PHE A 33 -7.00 10.16 2.19
C PHE A 33 -5.77 9.57 1.50
N ARG A 34 -5.40 10.04 0.30
CA ARG A 34 -4.08 9.68 -0.24
C ARG A 34 -2.95 10.20 0.64
N ARG A 35 -3.12 11.38 1.26
CA ARG A 35 -2.16 11.90 2.23
C ARG A 35 -2.10 11.07 3.50
N GLN A 36 -3.25 10.63 4.00
CA GLN A 36 -3.30 9.72 5.14
C GLN A 36 -2.65 8.37 4.81
N MET A 37 -2.95 7.79 3.66
CA MET A 37 -2.27 6.59 3.15
C MET A 37 -0.76 6.78 3.14
N THR A 38 -0.28 7.89 2.60
CA THR A 38 1.15 8.18 2.54
C THR A 38 1.77 8.31 3.94
N ARG A 39 1.09 8.95 4.89
CA ARG A 39 1.55 9.05 6.29
C ARG A 39 1.64 7.69 6.97
N GLU A 40 0.68 6.82 6.75
CA GLU A 40 0.69 5.47 7.32
C GLU A 40 1.84 4.64 6.76
N VAL A 41 2.08 4.73 5.45
CA VAL A 41 3.24 4.09 4.80
C VAL A 41 4.55 4.65 5.37
N ALA A 42 4.67 5.97 5.48
CA ALA A 42 5.87 6.61 6.05
C ALA A 42 6.14 6.13 7.48
N ALA A 43 5.10 6.04 8.31
CA ALA A 43 5.22 5.55 9.68
C ALA A 43 5.68 4.08 9.73
N ALA A 44 5.13 3.24 8.84
CA ALA A 44 5.55 1.84 8.72
C ALA A 44 7.03 1.72 8.30
N CYS A 45 7.46 2.55 7.35
CA CYS A 45 8.87 2.60 6.92
C CYS A 45 9.80 3.01 8.06
N GLU A 46 9.44 4.06 8.81
CA GLU A 46 10.23 4.52 9.96
C GLU A 46 10.34 3.44 11.04
N GLY A 47 9.23 2.73 11.32
CA GLY A 47 9.23 1.59 12.23
C GLY A 47 10.15 0.47 11.77
N ALA A 48 10.13 0.13 10.48
CA ALA A 48 11.01 -0.88 9.90
C ALA A 48 12.49 -0.49 10.02
N PHE A 49 12.83 0.76 9.71
CA PHE A 49 14.19 1.27 9.86
C PHE A 49 14.65 1.28 11.32
N ALA A 50 13.78 1.67 12.24
CA ALA A 50 14.08 1.63 13.66
C ALA A 50 14.33 0.20 14.17
N ALA A 51 13.69 -0.80 13.54
CA ALA A 51 13.91 -2.22 13.83
C ALA A 51 15.14 -2.81 13.13
N GLY A 52 15.88 -2.03 12.34
CA GLY A 52 17.12 -2.46 11.68
C GLY A 52 17.00 -2.83 10.22
N CYS A 53 15.87 -2.52 9.57
CA CYS A 53 15.75 -2.68 8.13
C CYS A 53 16.73 -1.74 7.40
N GLU A 54 17.42 -2.26 6.40
CA GLU A 54 18.42 -1.50 5.63
C GLU A 54 17.89 -1.05 4.26
N ASP A 55 17.00 -1.85 3.67
CA ASP A 55 16.45 -1.62 2.33
C ASP A 55 14.94 -1.91 2.35
N LEU A 56 14.15 -1.00 1.82
CA LEU A 56 12.71 -1.10 1.82
C LEU A 56 12.15 -0.75 0.45
N LEU A 57 11.41 -1.69 -0.15
CA LEU A 57 10.69 -1.48 -1.39
C LEU A 57 9.20 -1.38 -1.11
N ILE A 58 8.59 -0.29 -1.54
CA ILE A 58 7.15 -0.05 -1.43
C ILE A 58 6.51 -0.32 -2.79
N LYS A 59 5.45 -1.14 -2.82
CA LYS A 59 4.54 -1.27 -3.96
C LYS A 59 3.29 -0.44 -3.68
N ASP A 60 3.05 0.57 -4.52
CA ASP A 60 1.75 1.26 -4.55
C ASP A 60 0.76 0.33 -5.22
N ALA A 61 -0.19 -0.20 -4.48
CA ALA A 61 -0.99 -1.35 -4.88
C ALA A 61 -2.48 -1.06 -5.05
N HIS A 62 -2.86 0.23 -5.10
CA HIS A 62 -4.26 0.62 -5.25
C HIS A 62 -4.55 1.24 -6.61
N ASP A 63 -5.59 0.75 -7.29
CA ASP A 63 -6.19 1.32 -8.51
C ASP A 63 -5.13 1.72 -9.55
N SER A 64 -4.85 3.01 -9.70
CA SER A 64 -3.83 3.51 -10.65
C SER A 64 -2.39 3.17 -10.27
N ALA A 65 -2.16 2.68 -9.04
CA ALA A 65 -0.84 2.50 -8.45
C ALA A 65 0.01 3.78 -8.46
N ARG A 66 -0.64 4.95 -8.33
CA ARG A 66 -0.05 6.29 -8.33
C ARG A 66 -0.63 7.15 -7.21
N ASN A 67 -0.83 6.55 -6.03
CA ASN A 67 -1.51 7.19 -4.90
C ASN A 67 -0.55 7.82 -3.91
N LEU A 68 0.54 7.12 -3.60
CA LEU A 68 1.56 7.60 -2.66
C LEU A 68 2.23 8.87 -3.17
N ILE A 69 2.56 9.77 -2.26
CA ILE A 69 3.26 11.02 -2.55
C ILE A 69 4.74 10.82 -2.23
N PRO A 70 5.61 10.60 -3.25
CA PRO A 70 7.01 10.23 -3.00
C PRO A 70 7.77 11.24 -2.14
N ALA A 71 7.49 12.53 -2.30
CA ALA A 71 8.15 13.59 -1.54
C ALA A 71 7.85 13.56 -0.03
N GLU A 72 6.81 12.85 0.39
CA GLU A 72 6.40 12.71 1.79
C GLU A 72 6.86 11.37 2.41
N LEU A 73 7.60 10.56 1.66
CA LEU A 73 8.17 9.29 2.13
C LEU A 73 9.64 9.47 2.52
N PRO A 74 10.20 8.59 3.39
CA PRO A 74 11.61 8.63 3.73
C PRO A 74 12.51 8.50 2.49
N GLU A 75 13.63 9.21 2.45
CA GLU A 75 14.57 9.19 1.30
C GLU A 75 15.18 7.82 1.01
N ARG A 76 15.23 6.96 2.02
CA ARG A 76 15.87 5.64 1.94
C ARG A 76 15.01 4.56 1.28
N VAL A 77 13.77 4.87 0.92
CA VAL A 77 12.87 3.87 0.31
C VAL A 77 12.96 3.88 -1.21
N SER A 78 12.68 2.73 -1.81
CA SER A 78 12.38 2.60 -3.23
C SER A 78 10.88 2.41 -3.41
N ILE A 79 10.31 2.95 -4.49
CA ILE A 79 8.87 2.87 -4.74
C ILE A 79 8.63 2.25 -6.12
N PHE A 80 7.81 1.20 -6.15
CA PHE A 80 7.28 0.63 -7.38
C PHE A 80 5.91 1.26 -7.64
N ARG A 81 5.84 2.19 -8.57
CA ARG A 81 4.61 2.86 -9.00
C ARG A 81 4.11 2.24 -10.31
N GLY A 82 2.79 2.30 -10.53
CA GLY A 82 2.17 1.66 -11.67
C GLY A 82 2.12 0.13 -11.52
N TRP A 83 1.61 -0.54 -12.53
CA TRP A 83 1.45 -2.00 -12.51
C TRP A 83 2.54 -2.68 -13.34
N GLY A 84 3.08 -3.76 -12.81
CA GLY A 84 3.91 -4.70 -13.56
C GLY A 84 3.06 -5.64 -14.42
N SER A 85 3.71 -6.38 -15.30
CA SER A 85 3.04 -7.39 -16.14
C SER A 85 3.15 -8.81 -15.57
N ASP A 86 3.67 -8.96 -14.36
CA ASP A 86 3.85 -10.26 -13.72
C ASP A 86 2.60 -10.70 -12.95
N ILE A 87 2.62 -11.96 -12.50
CA ILE A 87 1.49 -12.57 -11.79
C ILE A 87 1.34 -12.11 -10.34
N HIS A 88 2.30 -11.34 -9.82
CA HIS A 88 2.31 -10.96 -8.40
C HIS A 88 1.36 -9.80 -8.08
N SER A 89 0.86 -9.08 -9.10
CA SER A 89 -0.17 -8.03 -8.96
C SER A 89 0.20 -7.01 -7.87
N MET A 90 -0.56 -6.93 -6.78
CA MET A 90 -0.32 -6.02 -5.65
C MET A 90 1.00 -6.30 -4.91
N MET A 91 1.65 -7.41 -5.21
CA MET A 91 2.95 -7.80 -4.66
C MET A 91 4.07 -7.77 -5.71
N SER A 92 3.85 -7.10 -6.85
CA SER A 92 4.89 -6.98 -7.89
C SER A 92 6.17 -6.39 -7.34
N GLY A 93 7.28 -7.04 -7.61
CA GLY A 93 8.61 -6.66 -7.11
C GLY A 93 9.10 -7.49 -5.92
N ILE A 94 8.22 -8.30 -5.30
CA ILE A 94 8.65 -9.20 -4.22
C ILE A 94 9.43 -10.39 -4.78
N ASP A 95 10.46 -10.79 -4.05
CA ASP A 95 11.23 -12.01 -4.31
C ASP A 95 11.78 -12.62 -3.02
N ALA A 96 12.52 -13.69 -3.15
CA ALA A 96 13.08 -14.42 -1.99
C ALA A 96 14.16 -13.65 -1.22
N SER A 97 14.62 -12.51 -1.71
CA SER A 97 15.62 -11.69 -1.02
C SER A 97 15.04 -10.86 0.13
N PHE A 98 13.71 -10.70 0.17
CA PHE A 98 13.03 -9.97 1.25
C PHE A 98 12.85 -10.85 2.48
N ALA A 99 13.11 -10.30 3.66
CA ALA A 99 12.89 -10.99 4.94
C ALA A 99 11.39 -11.20 5.22
N GLY A 100 10.54 -10.34 4.70
CA GLY A 100 9.09 -10.46 4.81
C GLY A 100 8.35 -9.25 4.27
N PRO A 101 7.02 -9.35 4.12
CA PRO A 101 6.19 -8.24 3.71
C PRO A 101 5.55 -7.51 4.88
N ILE A 102 5.26 -6.23 4.66
CA ILE A 102 4.34 -5.41 5.47
C ILE A 102 3.16 -5.04 4.57
N PHE A 103 1.96 -5.03 5.12
CA PHE A 103 0.76 -4.59 4.43
C PHE A 103 0.15 -3.38 5.15
N THR A 104 -0.13 -2.31 4.42
CA THR A 104 -0.80 -1.12 4.95
C THR A 104 -2.05 -0.82 4.14
N GLY A 105 -3.09 -0.29 4.78
CA GLY A 105 -4.29 0.17 4.11
C GLY A 105 -5.11 -0.90 3.39
N TYR A 106 -4.89 -2.18 3.67
CA TYR A 106 -5.64 -3.27 3.05
C TYR A 106 -7.06 -3.34 3.60
N HIS A 107 -8.00 -3.52 2.69
CA HIS A 107 -9.41 -3.79 2.99
C HIS A 107 -9.66 -5.29 3.22
N SER A 108 -10.83 -5.60 3.73
CA SER A 108 -11.28 -6.99 3.87
C SER A 108 -11.67 -7.58 2.51
N SER A 109 -11.64 -8.89 2.40
CA SER A 109 -12.11 -9.60 1.22
C SER A 109 -13.62 -9.41 1.01
N SER A 110 -14.09 -9.63 -0.21
CA SER A 110 -15.52 -9.69 -0.49
C SER A 110 -16.21 -10.70 0.43
N ASN A 111 -17.47 -10.47 0.73
CA ASN A 111 -18.28 -11.28 1.67
C ASN A 111 -17.87 -11.18 3.16
N THR A 112 -17.13 -10.16 3.55
CA THR A 112 -16.82 -9.90 4.96
C THR A 112 -17.90 -9.01 5.55
N ASP A 113 -18.61 -9.51 6.56
CA ASP A 113 -19.65 -8.75 7.26
C ASP A 113 -19.08 -7.55 8.02
N ALA A 114 -19.85 -6.46 8.03
CA ALA A 114 -19.55 -5.25 8.79
C ALA A 114 -18.18 -4.61 8.49
N SER A 115 -17.62 -4.86 7.31
CA SER A 115 -16.37 -4.26 6.87
C SER A 115 -16.60 -3.24 5.75
N PRO A 116 -16.24 -1.97 5.93
CA PRO A 116 -16.40 -0.98 4.88
C PRO A 116 -15.55 -1.31 3.66
N LEU A 117 -16.08 -1.05 2.47
CA LEU A 117 -15.39 -1.18 1.19
C LEU A 117 -14.75 -2.55 0.94
N CYS A 118 -15.32 -3.61 1.53
CA CYS A 118 -14.84 -4.97 1.24
C CYS A 118 -15.07 -5.34 -0.23
N HIS A 119 -14.07 -5.92 -0.86
CA HIS A 119 -14.13 -6.33 -2.27
C HIS A 119 -12.98 -7.26 -2.63
N THR A 120 -12.94 -7.72 -3.88
CA THR A 120 -11.79 -8.43 -4.47
C THR A 120 -11.49 -7.86 -5.85
N MET A 121 -10.21 -7.78 -6.20
CA MET A 121 -9.78 -7.46 -7.56
C MET A 121 -9.93 -8.64 -8.52
N ASP A 122 -9.85 -9.85 -8.00
CA ASP A 122 -9.92 -11.07 -8.80
C ASP A 122 -11.35 -11.56 -8.90
N LEU A 123 -12.00 -11.20 -10.01
CA LEU A 123 -13.39 -11.58 -10.28
C LEU A 123 -13.52 -13.05 -10.75
N GLY A 124 -12.42 -13.75 -10.93
CA GLY A 124 -12.41 -15.16 -11.29
C GLY A 124 -12.41 -16.13 -10.11
N ASN A 125 -12.33 -15.59 -8.91
CA ASN A 125 -12.30 -16.36 -7.67
C ASN A 125 -13.60 -16.24 -6.89
#